data_7177610382de7c2b6d05dd2acc939af7
#
_entry.id   7177610382de7c2b6d05dd2acc939af7
#
_cell.length_a   1.000
_cell.length_b   1.000
_cell.length_c   1.000
_cell.angle_alpha   90.00
_cell.angle_beta   90.00
_cell.angle_gamma   90.00
#
_symmetry.space_group_name_H-M   'P 1'
#
loop_
_entity.id
_entity.type
_entity.pdbx_description
1 polymer ?
#
loop_
_entity_poly.entity_id
_entity_poly.type
_entity_poly.pdbx_seq_one_letter_code
_entity_poly.pdbx_strand_id
1 'polypeptide(L)'
;MPLPGDYIAALALLGRVFQDYQARTGHSAVLVGGAATAIYTAGLFPSGDFDVVAGSTSAFDGVMLDHGFIREDRAGRLLVGFYHPDHPAYGFQQVTGPLYDGRSDQGRLVRFAVTADSAVVLPAVEDLIADRLGQHAVASKTDDSRLRQARELFHLADDLDRAYLLQRTRDEGGDPTLLGL
;
A
#
# COMPACT_ATOMS: atom_id res chain seq x y z
N MET A 1 0.38 -17.38 6.87
CA MET A 1 -0.56 -18.14 6.01
C MET A 1 -0.47 -17.53 4.61
N PRO A 2 -0.36 -18.30 3.53
CA PRO A 2 -0.23 -17.69 2.20
C PRO A 2 -1.49 -16.86 1.86
N LEU A 3 -1.30 -15.81 1.06
CA LEU A 3 -2.42 -15.00 0.56
C LEU A 3 -3.42 -15.89 -0.20
N PRO A 4 -4.74 -15.69 -0.06
CA PRO A 4 -5.76 -16.45 -0.78
C PRO A 4 -5.61 -16.31 -2.30
N GLY A 5 -6.03 -17.33 -3.06
CA GLY A 5 -5.90 -17.33 -4.51
C GLY A 5 -6.69 -16.22 -5.22
N ASP A 6 -7.87 -15.88 -4.71
CA ASP A 6 -8.70 -14.77 -5.20
C ASP A 6 -8.06 -13.41 -4.91
N TYR A 7 -7.39 -13.26 -3.74
CA TYR A 7 -6.58 -12.08 -3.43
C TYR A 7 -5.41 -11.92 -4.40
N ILE A 8 -4.69 -13.01 -4.67
CA ILE A 8 -3.58 -13.01 -5.65
C ILE A 8 -4.09 -12.66 -7.05
N ALA A 9 -5.25 -13.16 -7.46
CA ALA A 9 -5.85 -12.83 -8.75
C ALA A 9 -6.23 -11.34 -8.85
N ALA A 10 -6.83 -10.76 -7.81
CA ALA A 10 -7.14 -9.34 -7.73
C ALA A 10 -5.87 -8.48 -7.75
N LEU A 11 -4.84 -8.91 -7.02
CA LEU A 11 -3.52 -8.24 -7.00
C LEU A 11 -2.82 -8.32 -8.36
N ALA A 12 -2.94 -9.45 -9.08
CA ALA A 12 -2.37 -9.60 -10.41
C ALA A 12 -3.06 -8.68 -11.44
N LEU A 13 -4.38 -8.52 -11.35
CA LEU A 13 -5.12 -7.54 -12.14
C LEU A 13 -4.62 -6.12 -11.87
N LEU A 14 -4.49 -5.74 -10.59
CA LEU A 14 -3.93 -4.45 -10.21
C LEU A 14 -2.50 -4.25 -10.71
N GLY A 15 -1.69 -5.30 -10.73
CA GLY A 15 -0.33 -5.28 -11.29
C GLY A 15 -0.31 -4.92 -12.78
N ARG A 16 -1.28 -5.39 -13.57
CA ARG A 16 -1.44 -4.98 -14.98
C ARG A 16 -1.83 -3.51 -15.12
N VAL A 17 -2.73 -3.03 -14.25
CA VAL A 17 -3.05 -1.59 -14.16
C VAL A 17 -1.79 -0.76 -13.89
N PHE A 18 -0.93 -1.18 -12.97
CA PHE A 18 0.32 -0.48 -12.65
C PHE A 18 1.27 -0.41 -13.84
N GLN A 19 1.40 -1.48 -14.61
CA GLN A 19 2.22 -1.51 -15.82
C GLN A 19 1.70 -0.53 -16.88
N ASP A 20 0.39 -0.54 -17.15
CA ASP A 20 -0.23 0.35 -18.14
C ASP A 20 -0.18 1.81 -17.67
N TYR A 21 -0.39 2.07 -16.38
CA TYR A 21 -0.24 3.40 -15.82
C TYR A 21 1.19 3.93 -16.00
N GLN A 22 2.19 3.11 -15.69
CA GLN A 22 3.60 3.48 -15.90
C GLN A 22 3.92 3.72 -17.38
N ALA A 23 3.42 2.88 -18.27
CA ALA A 23 3.61 3.03 -19.71
C ALA A 23 3.02 4.35 -20.25
N ARG A 24 1.86 4.80 -19.69
CA ARG A 24 1.19 6.05 -20.13
C ARG A 24 1.78 7.31 -19.52
N THR A 25 2.29 7.24 -18.31
CA THR A 25 2.68 8.44 -17.55
C THR A 25 4.17 8.56 -17.29
N GLY A 26 4.93 7.48 -17.40
CA GLY A 26 6.32 7.38 -16.96
C GLY A 26 6.48 7.30 -15.44
N HIS A 27 5.39 7.30 -14.66
CA HIS A 27 5.41 7.26 -13.20
C HIS A 27 4.89 5.93 -12.66
N SER A 28 5.40 5.51 -11.51
CA SER A 28 4.91 4.32 -10.82
C SER A 28 3.65 4.66 -10.00
N ALA A 29 2.65 3.78 -10.05
CA ALA A 29 1.64 3.70 -9.00
C ALA A 29 2.18 2.81 -7.88
N VAL A 30 1.86 3.13 -6.62
CA VAL A 30 2.41 2.43 -5.44
C VAL A 30 1.26 1.91 -4.58
N LEU A 31 1.27 0.61 -4.30
CA LEU A 31 0.33 -0.03 -3.38
C LEU A 31 0.78 0.23 -1.95
N VAL A 32 -0.12 0.76 -1.12
CA VAL A 32 0.17 1.16 0.26
C VAL A 32 -0.79 0.51 1.26
N GLY A 33 -0.75 0.95 2.48
CA GLY A 33 -1.77 0.62 3.48
C GLY A 33 -1.79 -0.85 3.90
N GLY A 34 -3.01 -1.35 4.11
CA GLY A 34 -3.25 -2.73 4.56
C GLY A 34 -2.79 -3.79 3.57
N ALA A 35 -2.96 -3.51 2.26
CA ALA A 35 -2.57 -4.46 1.22
C ALA A 35 -1.05 -4.63 1.11
N ALA A 36 -0.28 -3.54 1.21
CA ALA A 36 1.18 -3.63 1.28
C ALA A 36 1.62 -4.39 2.53
N THR A 37 0.99 -4.14 3.69
CA THR A 37 1.22 -4.89 4.92
C THR A 37 0.94 -6.38 4.74
N ALA A 38 -0.17 -6.74 4.09
CA ALA A 38 -0.52 -8.15 3.82
C ALA A 38 0.55 -8.85 2.98
N ILE A 39 1.12 -8.17 1.99
CA ILE A 39 2.19 -8.74 1.14
C ILE A 39 3.46 -8.98 1.97
N TYR A 40 3.97 -7.95 2.66
CA TYR A 40 5.20 -8.05 3.46
C TYR A 40 5.10 -9.07 4.62
N THR A 41 3.89 -9.28 5.13
CA THR A 41 3.65 -10.24 6.22
C THR A 41 3.11 -11.59 5.75
N ALA A 42 3.22 -11.88 4.45
CA ALA A 42 2.74 -13.12 3.83
C ALA A 42 1.30 -13.49 4.22
N GLY A 43 0.41 -12.50 4.33
CA GLY A 43 -1.02 -12.68 4.62
C GLY A 43 -1.38 -12.74 6.11
N LEU A 44 -0.47 -12.42 7.02
CA LEU A 44 -0.76 -12.38 8.47
C LEU A 44 -1.84 -11.31 8.80
N PHE A 45 -1.85 -10.20 8.07
CA PHE A 45 -2.85 -9.13 8.19
C PHE A 45 -3.58 -8.95 6.86
N PRO A 46 -4.64 -9.73 6.59
CA PRO A 46 -5.39 -9.60 5.36
C PRO A 46 -6.07 -8.22 5.27
N SER A 47 -6.15 -7.69 4.06
CA SER A 47 -6.87 -6.43 3.77
C SER A 47 -7.97 -6.68 2.76
N GLY A 48 -9.15 -6.08 2.98
CA GLY A 48 -10.24 -6.07 2.00
C GLY A 48 -10.11 -4.96 0.96
N ASP A 49 -9.21 -3.98 1.20
CA ASP A 49 -9.02 -2.82 0.35
C ASP A 49 -7.57 -2.75 -0.16
N PHE A 50 -7.43 -2.34 -1.42
CA PHE A 50 -6.17 -2.03 -2.07
C PHE A 50 -6.04 -0.52 -2.21
N ASP A 51 -5.21 0.08 -1.37
CA ASP A 51 -4.95 1.52 -1.37
C ASP A 51 -3.77 1.81 -2.32
N VAL A 52 -3.96 2.72 -3.28
CA VAL A 52 -2.98 3.04 -4.32
C VAL A 52 -2.68 4.54 -4.33
N VAL A 53 -1.42 4.89 -4.26
CA VAL A 53 -0.93 6.25 -4.54
C VAL A 53 -0.50 6.33 -5.99
N ALA A 54 -1.10 7.25 -6.76
CA ALA A 54 -0.77 7.51 -8.16
C ALA A 54 -0.71 9.02 -8.40
N GLY A 55 0.37 9.50 -9.01
CA GLY A 55 0.64 10.93 -9.19
C GLY A 55 -0.33 11.65 -10.14
N SER A 56 -1.00 10.93 -11.04
CA SER A 56 -2.02 11.48 -11.94
C SER A 56 -3.34 10.75 -11.77
N THR A 57 -4.29 11.40 -11.10
CA THR A 57 -5.63 10.82 -10.84
C THR A 57 -6.37 10.49 -12.13
N SER A 58 -6.41 11.42 -13.10
CA SER A 58 -7.15 11.19 -14.33
C SER A 58 -6.56 10.08 -15.20
N ALA A 59 -5.22 9.93 -15.23
CA ALA A 59 -4.58 8.86 -15.94
C ALA A 59 -4.82 7.51 -15.25
N PHE A 60 -4.78 7.48 -13.92
CA PHE A 60 -5.05 6.28 -13.13
C PHE A 60 -6.51 5.83 -13.29
N ASP A 61 -7.47 6.75 -13.19
CA ASP A 61 -8.89 6.49 -13.44
C ASP A 61 -9.11 5.88 -14.83
N GLY A 62 -8.48 6.46 -15.87
CA GLY A 62 -8.59 5.95 -17.23
C GLY A 62 -8.08 4.52 -17.36
N VAL A 63 -6.92 4.21 -16.76
CA VAL A 63 -6.38 2.85 -16.78
C VAL A 63 -7.25 1.88 -16.01
N MET A 64 -7.75 2.26 -14.84
CA MET A 64 -8.68 1.41 -14.06
C MET A 64 -9.92 1.03 -14.89
N LEU A 65 -10.55 2.01 -15.53
CA LEU A 65 -11.73 1.78 -16.39
C LEU A 65 -11.40 0.86 -17.58
N ASP A 66 -10.25 1.05 -18.24
CA ASP A 66 -9.80 0.22 -19.36
C ASP A 66 -9.56 -1.24 -18.96
N HIS A 67 -9.24 -1.49 -17.69
CA HIS A 67 -9.10 -2.83 -17.12
C HIS A 67 -10.40 -3.40 -16.53
N GLY A 68 -11.56 -2.78 -16.80
CA GLY A 68 -12.88 -3.28 -16.40
C GLY A 68 -13.30 -2.93 -14.97
N PHE A 69 -12.54 -2.07 -14.28
CA PHE A 69 -12.97 -1.56 -12.98
C PHE A 69 -14.15 -0.59 -13.16
N ILE A 70 -15.02 -0.58 -12.19
CA ILE A 70 -16.18 0.32 -12.14
C ILE A 70 -15.95 1.30 -10.99
N ARG A 71 -16.08 2.60 -11.30
CA ARG A 71 -15.92 3.65 -10.31
C ARG A 71 -17.11 3.70 -9.37
N GLU A 72 -16.85 3.77 -8.08
CA GLU A 72 -17.83 4.03 -7.04
C GLU A 72 -17.74 5.49 -6.57
N ASP A 73 -18.68 6.31 -7.02
CA ASP A 73 -18.82 7.67 -6.50
C ASP A 73 -19.71 7.63 -5.24
N ARG A 74 -19.10 7.52 -4.08
CA ARG A 74 -19.82 7.66 -2.81
C ARG A 74 -19.82 9.13 -2.41
N ALA A 75 -21.00 9.77 -2.46
CA ALA A 75 -21.19 11.14 -2.03
C ALA A 75 -20.62 11.37 -0.61
N GLY A 76 -19.74 12.38 -0.45
CA GLY A 76 -19.14 12.78 0.83
C GLY A 76 -17.85 12.08 1.23
N ARG A 77 -17.23 11.25 0.37
CA ARG A 77 -15.89 10.70 0.59
C ARG A 77 -14.85 11.39 -0.29
N LEU A 78 -13.70 11.72 0.30
CA LEU A 78 -12.56 12.33 -0.38
C LEU A 78 -11.75 11.32 -1.24
N LEU A 79 -12.10 10.03 -1.17
CA LEU A 79 -11.40 8.95 -1.85
C LEU A 79 -12.22 8.50 -3.07
N VAL A 80 -11.55 8.37 -4.20
CA VAL A 80 -12.11 7.73 -5.40
C VAL A 80 -11.97 6.22 -5.21
N GLY A 81 -13.11 5.53 -5.13
CA GLY A 81 -13.17 4.09 -5.01
C GLY A 81 -13.50 3.41 -6.33
N PHE A 82 -13.04 2.18 -6.47
CA PHE A 82 -13.36 1.29 -7.58
C PHE A 82 -13.67 -0.11 -7.03
N TYR A 83 -14.46 -0.86 -7.78
CA TYR A 83 -14.60 -2.30 -7.61
C TYR A 83 -14.44 -2.99 -8.97
N HIS A 84 -14.18 -4.29 -8.93
CA HIS A 84 -14.13 -5.10 -10.15
C HIS A 84 -15.15 -6.23 -10.05
N PRO A 85 -16.00 -6.47 -11.11
CA PRO A 85 -17.05 -7.50 -11.06
C PRO A 85 -16.54 -8.92 -10.78
N ASP A 86 -15.35 -9.26 -11.28
CA ASP A 86 -14.73 -10.57 -11.06
C ASP A 86 -14.07 -10.69 -9.65
N HIS A 87 -13.94 -9.57 -8.93
CA HIS A 87 -13.32 -9.52 -7.60
C HIS A 87 -14.17 -8.73 -6.59
N PRO A 88 -15.46 -9.11 -6.40
CA PRO A 88 -16.42 -8.31 -5.64
C PRO A 88 -16.14 -8.25 -4.13
N ALA A 89 -15.23 -9.09 -3.64
CA ALA A 89 -14.81 -9.09 -2.23
C ALA A 89 -13.83 -7.97 -1.88
N TYR A 90 -13.27 -7.27 -2.88
CA TYR A 90 -12.19 -6.29 -2.68
C TYR A 90 -12.57 -4.91 -3.18
N GLY A 91 -12.23 -3.89 -2.38
CA GLY A 91 -12.25 -2.48 -2.76
C GLY A 91 -10.89 -2.03 -3.30
N PHE A 92 -10.91 -1.06 -4.22
CA PHE A 92 -9.69 -0.44 -4.74
C PHE A 92 -9.84 1.06 -4.58
N GLN A 93 -8.88 1.71 -3.92
CA GLN A 93 -8.99 3.11 -3.57
C GLN A 93 -7.75 3.87 -4.03
N GLN A 94 -7.95 5.00 -4.71
CA GLN A 94 -6.87 5.92 -4.96
C GLN A 94 -6.72 6.86 -3.77
N VAL A 95 -5.54 6.85 -3.16
CA VAL A 95 -5.14 7.80 -2.13
C VAL A 95 -4.52 9.02 -2.83
N THR A 96 -5.06 10.20 -2.55
CA THR A 96 -4.57 11.45 -3.13
C THR A 96 -3.33 11.97 -2.41
N GLY A 97 -2.50 12.71 -3.12
CA GLY A 97 -1.26 13.29 -2.59
C GLY A 97 -0.02 12.48 -2.94
N PRO A 98 1.15 13.02 -2.60
CA PRO A 98 2.41 12.31 -2.80
C PRO A 98 2.56 11.18 -1.77
N LEU A 99 3.32 10.14 -2.14
CA LEU A 99 3.60 9.02 -1.26
C LEU A 99 4.20 9.50 0.08
N TYR A 100 3.50 9.21 1.19
CA TYR A 100 3.87 9.64 2.55
C TYR A 100 4.24 11.13 2.62
N ASP A 101 3.38 11.99 2.05
CA ASP A 101 3.57 13.44 1.99
C ASP A 101 4.90 13.87 1.30
N GLY A 102 5.43 13.03 0.42
CA GLY A 102 6.70 13.27 -0.27
C GLY A 102 7.95 13.00 0.55
N ARG A 103 7.83 12.35 1.71
CA ARG A 103 8.96 12.08 2.62
C ARG A 103 9.65 10.75 2.35
N SER A 104 9.05 9.86 1.55
CA SER A 104 9.66 8.58 1.19
C SER A 104 10.72 8.75 0.09
N ASP A 105 11.75 7.92 0.15
CA ASP A 105 12.76 7.83 -0.91
C ASP A 105 12.24 6.98 -2.07
N GLN A 106 11.96 7.61 -3.21
CA GLN A 106 11.49 6.93 -4.42
C GLN A 106 12.49 5.88 -4.96
N GLY A 107 13.77 6.01 -4.64
CA GLY A 107 14.80 5.04 -5.00
C GLY A 107 14.71 3.72 -4.23
N ARG A 108 13.91 3.68 -3.16
CA ARG A 108 13.69 2.50 -2.30
C ARG A 108 12.38 1.76 -2.59
N LEU A 109 11.66 2.14 -3.63
CA LEU A 109 10.46 1.42 -4.03
C LEU A 109 10.79 -0.02 -4.44
N VAL A 110 9.96 -0.96 -4.00
CA VAL A 110 10.15 -2.40 -4.24
C VAL A 110 9.18 -2.89 -5.29
N ARG A 111 9.68 -3.51 -6.35
CA ARG A 111 8.84 -4.20 -7.34
C ARG A 111 8.59 -5.62 -6.89
N PHE A 112 7.35 -5.92 -6.55
CA PHE A 112 6.89 -7.24 -6.12
C PHE A 112 6.21 -7.98 -7.28
N ALA A 113 6.80 -9.09 -7.74
CA ALA A 113 6.21 -9.94 -8.76
C ALA A 113 5.04 -10.73 -8.15
N VAL A 114 3.84 -10.56 -8.70
CA VAL A 114 2.63 -11.28 -8.29
C VAL A 114 2.49 -12.58 -9.09
N THR A 115 2.68 -12.46 -10.40
CA THR A 115 2.71 -13.57 -11.35
C THR A 115 3.88 -13.38 -12.30
N ALA A 116 4.07 -14.30 -13.26
CA ALA A 116 5.13 -14.17 -14.26
C ALA A 116 5.00 -12.89 -15.13
N ASP A 117 3.78 -12.39 -15.31
CA ASP A 117 3.41 -11.28 -16.19
C ASP A 117 2.83 -10.06 -15.46
N SER A 118 2.79 -10.07 -14.14
CA SER A 118 2.26 -8.93 -13.36
C SER A 118 3.08 -8.65 -12.12
N ALA A 119 3.23 -7.37 -11.79
CA ALA A 119 3.91 -6.91 -10.59
C ALA A 119 3.27 -5.63 -10.06
N VAL A 120 3.27 -5.48 -8.74
CA VAL A 120 2.93 -4.24 -8.07
C VAL A 120 4.19 -3.56 -7.53
N VAL A 121 4.10 -2.27 -7.29
CA VAL A 121 5.16 -1.50 -6.64
C VAL A 121 4.73 -1.21 -5.20
N LEU A 122 5.63 -1.47 -4.27
CA LEU A 122 5.46 -1.27 -2.83
C LEU A 122 6.39 -0.18 -2.33
N PRO A 123 6.08 0.53 -1.26
CA PRO A 123 7.05 1.35 -0.55
C PRO A 123 8.13 0.47 0.08
N ALA A 124 9.25 1.06 0.48
CA ALA A 124 10.19 0.38 1.37
C ALA A 124 9.48 -0.11 2.64
N VAL A 125 9.93 -1.23 3.19
CA VAL A 125 9.31 -1.76 4.41
C VAL A 125 9.46 -0.80 5.58
N GLU A 126 10.56 -0.03 5.64
CA GLU A 126 10.80 1.01 6.63
C GLU A 126 9.76 2.14 6.56
N ASP A 127 9.39 2.59 5.35
CA ASP A 127 8.34 3.57 5.15
C ASP A 127 7.00 3.07 5.67
N LEU A 128 6.68 1.81 5.37
CA LEU A 128 5.44 1.19 5.81
C LEU A 128 5.40 1.01 7.33
N ILE A 129 6.51 0.61 7.97
CA ILE A 129 6.63 0.52 9.42
C ILE A 129 6.42 1.90 10.06
N ALA A 130 7.08 2.94 9.53
CA ALA A 130 6.96 4.31 10.02
C ALA A 130 5.53 4.83 9.92
N ASP A 131 4.86 4.61 8.79
CA ASP A 131 3.45 4.95 8.58
C ASP A 131 2.53 4.25 9.60
N ARG A 132 2.75 2.95 9.86
CA ARG A 132 1.96 2.22 10.87
C ARG A 132 2.17 2.79 12.28
N LEU A 133 3.41 3.16 12.65
CA LEU A 133 3.69 3.80 13.95
C LEU A 133 3.09 5.19 14.03
N GLY A 134 3.16 6.01 12.97
CA GLY A 134 2.51 7.31 12.91
C GLY A 134 0.99 7.21 13.07
N GLN A 135 0.36 6.27 12.36
CA GLN A 135 -1.07 6.01 12.50
C GLN A 135 -1.45 5.53 13.90
N HIS A 136 -0.61 4.70 14.54
CA HIS A 136 -0.82 4.28 15.93
C HIS A 136 -0.76 5.46 16.90
N ALA A 137 0.16 6.41 16.70
CA ALA A 137 0.33 7.57 17.58
C ALA A 137 -0.93 8.46 17.65
N VAL A 138 -1.74 8.48 16.58
CA VAL A 138 -2.99 9.26 16.51
C VAL A 138 -4.26 8.41 16.67
N ALA A 139 -4.12 7.10 16.78
CA ALA A 139 -5.23 6.18 16.96
C ALA A 139 -5.84 6.28 18.38
N SER A 140 -7.00 5.65 18.56
CA SER A 140 -7.58 5.44 19.89
C SER A 140 -6.62 4.64 20.77
N LYS A 141 -6.52 5.00 22.07
CA LYS A 141 -5.67 4.31 23.05
C LYS A 141 -5.95 2.81 23.21
N THR A 142 -7.09 2.35 22.70
CA THR A 142 -7.51 0.95 22.74
C THR A 142 -7.27 0.21 21.41
N ASP A 143 -6.80 0.91 20.37
CA ASP A 143 -6.54 0.30 19.05
C ASP A 143 -5.02 0.12 18.83
N ASP A 144 -4.55 -1.09 19.13
CA ASP A 144 -3.16 -1.50 18.90
C ASP A 144 -2.95 -2.17 17.53
N SER A 145 -3.94 -2.14 16.64
CA SER A 145 -3.87 -2.85 15.36
C SER A 145 -2.68 -2.41 14.51
N ARG A 146 -2.41 -1.10 14.44
CA ARG A 146 -1.30 -0.52 13.68
C ARG A 146 0.05 -0.82 14.32
N LEU A 147 0.15 -0.77 15.65
CA LEU A 147 1.36 -1.16 16.39
C LEU A 147 1.71 -2.64 16.16
N ARG A 148 0.72 -3.52 16.18
CA ARG A 148 0.93 -4.93 15.89
C ARG A 148 1.46 -5.14 14.47
N GLN A 149 0.89 -4.45 13.48
CA GLN A 149 1.38 -4.47 12.10
C GLN A 149 2.83 -3.97 12.00
N ALA A 150 3.16 -2.84 12.64
CA ALA A 150 4.52 -2.30 12.66
C ALA A 150 5.53 -3.29 13.25
N ARG A 151 5.19 -3.93 14.37
CA ARG A 151 6.06 -4.92 15.03
C ARG A 151 6.30 -6.15 14.18
N GLU A 152 5.28 -6.68 13.54
CA GLU A 152 5.43 -7.85 12.67
C GLU A 152 6.22 -7.52 11.40
N LEU A 153 5.98 -6.37 10.78
CA LEU A 153 6.80 -5.88 9.66
C LEU A 153 8.28 -5.76 10.07
N PHE A 154 8.55 -5.16 11.23
CA PHE A 154 9.89 -5.00 11.77
C PHE A 154 10.56 -6.36 12.08
N HIS A 155 9.80 -7.32 12.60
CA HIS A 155 10.30 -8.65 12.96
C HIS A 155 10.58 -9.52 11.72
N LEU A 156 9.77 -9.40 10.67
CA LEU A 156 9.86 -10.23 9.46
C LEU A 156 10.81 -9.64 8.39
N ALA A 157 11.20 -8.38 8.51
CA ALA A 157 12.12 -7.77 7.56
C ALA A 157 13.57 -8.19 7.84
N ASP A 158 14.26 -8.70 6.79
CA ASP A 158 15.62 -9.21 6.94
C ASP A 158 16.67 -8.08 6.99
N ASP A 159 16.69 -7.16 6.04
CA ASP A 159 17.76 -6.15 5.88
C ASP A 159 17.22 -4.72 6.07
N LEU A 160 16.85 -4.36 7.31
CA LEU A 160 16.36 -3.02 7.63
C LEU A 160 17.52 -1.99 7.69
N ASP A 161 17.35 -0.90 6.93
CA ASP A 161 18.12 0.32 7.15
C ASP A 161 17.58 1.04 8.41
N ARG A 162 18.18 0.73 9.56
CA ARG A 162 17.75 1.27 10.85
C ARG A 162 17.85 2.79 10.93
N ALA A 163 18.84 3.39 10.26
CA ALA A 163 18.99 4.85 10.26
C ALA A 163 17.83 5.50 9.48
N TYR A 164 17.51 4.95 8.32
CA TYR A 164 16.37 5.38 7.52
C TYR A 164 15.05 5.17 8.26
N LEU A 165 14.83 3.99 8.85
CA LEU A 165 13.64 3.69 9.64
C LEU A 165 13.45 4.70 10.80
N LEU A 166 14.50 4.99 11.55
CA LEU A 166 14.45 5.96 12.65
C LEU A 166 14.07 7.36 12.16
N GLN A 167 14.66 7.81 11.04
CA GLN A 167 14.31 9.08 10.45
C GLN A 167 12.86 9.11 10.00
N ARG A 168 12.42 8.10 9.24
CA ARG A 168 11.05 8.01 8.74
C ARG A 168 10.01 7.93 9.87
N THR A 169 10.31 7.17 10.94
CA THR A 169 9.41 7.07 12.11
C THR A 169 9.20 8.43 12.77
N ARG A 170 10.27 9.23 12.90
CA ARG A 170 10.16 10.60 13.45
C ARG A 170 9.36 11.53 12.54
N ASP A 171 9.59 11.43 11.22
CA ASP A 171 8.89 12.24 10.22
C ASP A 171 7.38 11.97 10.20
N GLU A 172 6.96 10.72 10.50
CA GLU A 172 5.56 10.31 10.63
C GLU A 172 4.97 10.56 12.04
N GLY A 173 5.78 11.07 12.98
CA GLY A 173 5.33 11.31 14.36
C GLY A 173 5.16 10.04 15.19
N GLY A 174 5.73 8.92 14.75
CA GLY A 174 5.74 7.66 15.48
C GLY A 174 6.80 7.62 16.58
N ASP A 175 6.66 6.67 17.51
CA ASP A 175 7.62 6.42 18.60
C ASP A 175 8.48 5.18 18.29
N PRO A 176 9.78 5.32 17.95
CA PRO A 176 10.66 4.19 17.63
C PRO A 176 10.93 3.27 18.83
N THR A 177 10.77 3.76 20.07
CA THR A 177 10.98 2.94 21.28
C THR A 177 10.00 1.76 21.37
N LEU A 178 8.83 1.87 20.70
CA LEU A 178 7.84 0.80 20.59
C LEU A 178 8.34 -0.44 19.81
N LEU A 179 9.45 -0.28 19.06
CA LEU A 179 10.17 -1.35 18.37
C LEU A 179 11.49 -1.73 19.06
N GLY A 180 11.85 -1.11 20.17
CA GLY A 180 13.13 -1.30 20.85
C GLY A 180 14.31 -0.63 20.15
N LEU A 181 14.08 0.45 19.40
CA LEU A 181 15.08 1.25 18.69
C LEU A 181 15.47 2.51 19.48
#